data_17c7fe2c9a677557f5b4e662ccdd1b3d
#
_entry.id   17c7fe2c9a677557f5b4e662ccdd1b3d
#
_cell.length_a   1.000
_cell.length_b   1.000
_cell.length_c   1.000
_cell.angle_alpha   90.00
_cell.angle_beta   90.00
_cell.angle_gamma   90.00
#
_symmetry.space_group_name_H-M   'P 1'
#
loop_
_entity.id
_entity.type
_entity.pdbx_description
1 polymer ?
#
loop_
_entity_poly.entity_id
_entity_poly.type
_entity_poly.pdbx_seq_one_letter_code
_entity_poly.pdbx_strand_id
1 'polypeptide(L)'
;MQAFLEYVVKGLVQKPEAVTITPVERDGMTVYELRLDQQDVGKIIGRHGVTINAIRSLLLAGSAKKGVRCSVEIVEDQPAS
;
A
#
# COMPACT_ATOMS: atom_id res chain seq x y z
N MET A 1 10.31 -5.62 -0.89
CA MET A 1 9.21 -4.95 -0.15
C MET A 1 7.83 -5.22 -0.73
N GLN A 2 7.72 -5.46 -2.02
CA GLN A 2 6.41 -5.71 -2.63
C GLN A 2 5.73 -6.96 -2.06
N ALA A 3 6.48 -8.03 -1.89
CA ALA A 3 5.92 -9.27 -1.35
C ALA A 3 5.38 -9.08 0.07
N PHE A 4 6.08 -8.28 0.86
CA PHE A 4 5.63 -7.94 2.21
C PHE A 4 4.31 -7.18 2.17
N LEU A 5 4.23 -6.17 1.30
CA LEU A 5 3.01 -5.39 1.13
C LEU A 5 1.83 -6.26 0.69
N GLU A 6 2.07 -7.13 -0.29
CA GLU A 6 1.02 -8.03 -0.75
C GLU A 6 0.52 -8.91 0.38
N TYR A 7 1.43 -9.46 1.17
CA TYR A 7 1.05 -10.33 2.27
C TYR A 7 0.17 -9.59 3.29
N VAL A 8 0.60 -8.40 3.69
CA VAL A 8 -0.12 -7.62 4.70
C VAL A 8 -1.48 -7.18 4.17
N VAL A 9 -1.51 -6.60 2.97
CA VAL A 9 -2.74 -6.07 2.40
C VAL A 9 -3.74 -7.18 2.14
N LYS A 10 -3.30 -8.27 1.52
CA LYS A 10 -4.21 -9.39 1.22
C LYS A 10 -4.73 -10.05 2.47
N GLY A 11 -4.00 -9.96 3.58
CA GLY A 11 -4.46 -10.47 4.86
C GLY A 11 -5.53 -9.61 5.52
N LEU A 12 -5.65 -8.35 5.12
CA LEU A 12 -6.59 -7.41 5.73
C LEU A 12 -7.89 -7.23 4.93
N VAL A 13 -7.86 -7.51 3.63
CA VAL A 13 -9.00 -7.23 2.76
C VAL A 13 -9.89 -8.44 2.60
N GLN A 14 -11.14 -8.21 2.20
CA GLN A 14 -12.08 -9.28 1.89
C GLN A 14 -11.95 -9.77 0.47
N LYS A 15 -11.44 -8.94 -0.43
CA LYS A 15 -11.29 -9.29 -1.84
C LYS A 15 -9.82 -9.23 -2.26
N PRO A 16 -9.01 -10.19 -1.81
CA PRO A 16 -7.58 -10.17 -2.14
C PRO A 16 -7.30 -10.29 -3.63
N GLU A 17 -8.22 -10.87 -4.39
CA GLU A 17 -8.07 -10.99 -5.84
C GLU A 17 -8.12 -9.62 -6.54
N ALA A 18 -8.66 -8.60 -5.88
CA ALA A 18 -8.74 -7.26 -6.44
C ALA A 18 -7.52 -6.40 -6.10
N VAL A 19 -6.60 -6.92 -5.30
CA VAL A 19 -5.41 -6.16 -4.89
C VAL A 19 -4.37 -6.17 -6.00
N THR A 20 -3.92 -4.99 -6.39
CA THR A 20 -2.83 -4.81 -7.35
C THR A 20 -1.84 -3.82 -6.76
N ILE A 21 -0.56 -4.17 -6.78
CA ILE A 21 0.50 -3.31 -6.28
C ILE A 21 1.47 -3.04 -7.43
N THR A 22 1.62 -1.76 -7.78
CA THR A 22 2.48 -1.35 -8.89
C THR A 22 3.60 -0.46 -8.35
N PRO A 23 4.86 -0.87 -8.49
CA PRO A 23 5.97 -0.01 -8.08
C PRO A 23 6.20 1.08 -9.12
N VAL A 24 6.36 2.31 -8.64
CA VAL A 24 6.62 3.47 -9.49
C VAL A 24 7.81 4.22 -8.92
N GLU A 25 8.79 4.53 -9.76
CA GLU A 25 9.95 5.31 -9.35
C GLU A 25 9.64 6.79 -9.44
N ARG A 26 9.87 7.51 -8.34
CA ARG A 26 9.70 8.97 -8.30
C ARG A 26 10.82 9.58 -7.45
N ASP A 27 11.66 10.39 -8.08
CA ASP A 27 12.69 11.15 -7.38
C ASP A 27 13.58 10.29 -6.48
N GLY A 28 13.98 9.12 -7.00
CA GLY A 28 14.85 8.22 -6.26
C GLY A 28 14.14 7.41 -5.18
N MET A 29 12.82 7.45 -5.16
CA MET A 29 12.01 6.70 -4.22
C MET A 29 11.07 5.77 -4.97
N THR A 30 10.86 4.57 -4.43
CA THR A 30 9.87 3.65 -4.99
C THR A 30 8.55 3.86 -4.27
N VAL A 31 7.53 4.24 -5.02
CA VAL A 31 6.18 4.38 -4.50
C VAL A 31 5.36 3.18 -4.96
N TYR A 32 4.84 2.43 -4.02
CA TYR A 32 3.97 1.30 -4.35
C TYR A 32 2.54 1.80 -4.44
N GLU A 33 2.02 1.82 -5.66
CA GLU A 33 0.63 2.21 -5.90
C GLU A 33 -0.26 1.01 -5.63
N LEU A 34 -1.12 1.17 -4.66
CA LEU A 34 -1.99 0.10 -4.20
C LEU A 34 -3.40 0.34 -4.71
N ARG A 35 -3.92 -0.64 -5.47
CA ARG A 35 -5.29 -0.63 -5.94
C ARG A 35 -6.02 -1.82 -5.36
N LEU A 36 -7.23 -1.59 -4.89
CA LEU A 36 -8.01 -2.63 -4.26
C LEU A 36 -9.49 -2.31 -4.42
N ASP A 37 -10.34 -3.25 -4.01
CA ASP A 37 -11.78 -3.03 -4.07
C ASP A 37 -12.14 -1.84 -3.19
N GLN A 38 -13.03 -0.99 -3.67
CA GLN A 38 -13.41 0.23 -2.97
C GLN A 38 -13.94 -0.06 -1.58
N GLN A 39 -14.61 -1.18 -1.39
CA GLN A 39 -15.15 -1.56 -0.09
C GLN A 39 -14.04 -1.89 0.91
N ASP A 40 -12.86 -2.23 0.43
CA ASP A 40 -11.73 -2.58 1.29
C ASP A 40 -10.82 -1.39 1.59
N VAL A 41 -10.99 -0.27 0.90
CA VAL A 41 -10.13 0.90 1.10
C VAL A 41 -10.15 1.35 2.56
N GLY A 42 -11.33 1.42 3.16
CA GLY A 42 -11.47 1.83 4.55
C GLY A 42 -10.74 0.92 5.53
N LYS A 43 -10.65 -0.38 5.21
CA LYS A 43 -9.94 -1.33 6.07
C LYS A 43 -8.43 -1.12 6.03
N ILE A 44 -7.91 -0.73 4.87
CA ILE A 44 -6.48 -0.46 4.73
C ILE A 44 -6.11 0.88 5.35
N ILE A 45 -6.96 1.87 5.20
CA ILE A 45 -6.72 3.17 5.83
C ILE A 45 -6.84 3.05 7.35
N GLY A 46 -7.88 2.36 7.81
CA GLY A 46 -8.13 2.21 9.23
C GLY A 46 -8.69 3.47 9.86
N ARG A 47 -9.06 3.37 11.14
CA ARG A 47 -9.61 4.50 11.86
C ARG A 47 -8.55 5.59 11.99
N HIS A 48 -8.87 6.79 11.53
CA HIS A 48 -7.96 7.94 11.56
C HIS A 48 -6.62 7.67 10.86
N GLY A 49 -6.61 6.76 9.89
CA GLY A 49 -5.41 6.46 9.14
C GLY A 49 -4.38 5.59 9.89
N VAL A 50 -4.77 4.98 11.00
CA VAL A 50 -3.83 4.22 11.83
C VAL A 50 -3.22 3.05 11.08
N THR A 51 -4.02 2.30 10.34
CA THR A 51 -3.54 1.10 9.66
C THR A 51 -2.56 1.45 8.54
N ILE A 52 -2.93 2.41 7.67
CA ILE A 52 -2.06 2.78 6.56
C ILE A 52 -0.77 3.42 7.06
N ASN A 53 -0.83 4.19 8.15
CA ASN A 53 0.37 4.79 8.72
C ASN A 53 1.28 3.73 9.34
N ALA A 54 0.71 2.68 9.93
CA ALA A 54 1.50 1.56 10.45
C ALA A 54 2.22 0.84 9.31
N ILE A 55 1.52 0.62 8.20
CA ILE A 55 2.12 -0.01 7.02
C ILE A 55 3.28 0.84 6.49
N ARG A 56 3.08 2.15 6.41
CA ARG A 56 4.13 3.08 5.96
C ARG A 56 5.34 3.04 6.88
N SER A 57 5.12 2.98 8.19
CA SER A 57 6.21 2.91 9.15
C SER A 57 7.03 1.63 8.99
N LEU A 58 6.35 0.50 8.75
CA LEU A 58 7.05 -0.76 8.52
C LEU A 58 7.85 -0.74 7.23
N LEU A 59 7.31 -0.13 6.19
CA LEU A 59 8.04 0.04 4.93
C LEU A 59 9.28 0.89 5.11
N LEU A 60 9.17 1.97 5.86
CA LEU A 60 10.31 2.85 6.14
C LEU A 60 11.40 2.10 6.89
N ALA A 61 11.02 1.36 7.92
CA ALA A 61 11.98 0.60 8.71
C ALA A 61 12.71 -0.45 7.86
N GLY A 62 11.96 -1.19 7.04
CA GLY A 62 12.55 -2.21 6.19
C GLY A 62 13.41 -1.63 5.09
N SER A 63 12.97 -0.55 4.47
CA SER A 63 13.71 0.07 3.37
C SER A 63 14.96 0.78 3.86
N ALA A 64 14.91 1.40 5.04
CA ALA A 64 16.08 2.05 5.61
C ALA A 64 17.23 1.06 5.81
N LYS A 65 16.89 -0.16 6.23
CA LYS A 65 17.87 -1.21 6.44
C LYS A 65 18.56 -1.61 5.14
N LYS A 66 17.86 -1.49 4.01
CA LYS A 66 18.40 -1.85 2.69
C LYS A 66 18.99 -0.67 1.94
N GLY A 67 18.91 0.53 2.52
CA GLY A 67 19.41 1.73 1.87
C GLY A 67 18.56 2.24 0.73
N VAL A 68 17.31 1.79 0.63
CA VAL A 68 16.36 2.26 -0.38
C VAL A 68 15.23 3.02 0.28
N ARG A 69 14.54 3.85 -0.48
CA ARG A 69 13.41 4.63 0.04
C ARG A 69 12.13 4.12 -0.62
N CYS A 70 11.17 3.74 0.21
CA CYS A 70 9.89 3.21 -0.26
C CYS A 70 8.74 3.92 0.44
N SER A 71 7.65 4.02 -0.27
CA SER A 71 6.40 4.55 0.27
C SER A 71 5.24 3.77 -0.34
N VAL A 72 4.05 3.94 0.21
CA VAL A 72 2.85 3.32 -0.32
C VAL A 72 1.77 4.38 -0.47
N GLU A 73 1.01 4.26 -1.55
CA GLU A 73 -0.05 5.20 -1.89
C GLU A 73 -1.27 4.41 -2.33
N ILE A 74 -2.43 4.76 -1.81
CA ILE A 74 -3.67 4.14 -2.24
C ILE A 74 -4.20 4.92 -3.43
N VAL A 75 -4.36 4.23 -4.56
CA VAL A 75 -4.90 4.82 -5.77
C VAL A 75 -6.36 4.38 -5.88
N GLU A 76 -7.26 5.33 -5.84
CA GLU A 76 -8.68 5.03 -6.00
C GLU A 76 -9.06 5.20 -7.45
N ASP A 77 -9.38 4.07 -8.09
CA ASP A 77 -9.91 4.10 -9.44
C ASP A 77 -11.38 4.46 -9.35
N GLN A 78 -11.64 5.74 -9.45
CA GLN A 78 -13.03 6.19 -9.47
C GLN A 78 -13.59 5.97 -10.87
N PRO A 79 -14.71 5.26 -10.97
CA PRO A 79 -15.35 5.20 -12.27
C PRO A 79 -15.71 6.62 -12.68
N ALA A 80 -15.43 6.95 -13.93
CA ALA A 80 -15.79 8.23 -14.47
C ALA A 80 -17.31 8.35 -14.39
N SER A 81 -17.75 9.13 -13.46
CA SER A 81 -19.18 9.36 -13.29
C SER A 81 -19.60 10.62 -14.02
#